data_bd23f3512ac21286516acffbf666e5aa
#
_entry.id   bd23f3512ac21286516acffbf666e5aa
#
_cell.length_a   1.000
_cell.length_b   1.000
_cell.length_c   1.000
_cell.angle_alpha   90.00
_cell.angle_beta   90.00
_cell.angle_gamma   90.00
#
_symmetry.space_group_name_H-M   'P 1'
#
loop_
_entity.id
_entity.type
_entity.pdbx_description
1 polymer ?
#
loop_
_entity_poly.entity_id
_entity_poly.type
_entity_poly.pdbx_seq_one_letter_code
_entity_poly.pdbx_strand_id
1 'polypeptide(L)'
;MVKSNENSAYKRGQELLDQGNYKDAVVQFDAALQEQPDSWKALNSKGFAFQKMSRYTEAVECFDKALVLNPQSVEVLNNKGVTLSMRGLYKDAIACFDEAVAIDKTSLEALNGKAIALQHMFSYKEALDVLEQAMAIDNRHPQSLLSIAVTLQKLKQYDRAISFFKKVLAGDKNNIKAWNGVGVTYQLMGDNSSALKCFTKILNIDSHEIQAWISIGFVYQKMLKFNDALKCYKKAQSLINGAYHHKLYDGLASCLTKLSEFDQAIDVYKQIFQREEGKKKWDAQRSIKFVNKLKRKQAMGALPAITPQAPTAQ
;
A
#
# COMPACT_ATOMS: atom_id res chain seq x y z
N MET A 1 -44.23 23.23 -4.38
CA MET A 1 -43.26 22.74 -3.36
C MET A 1 -43.20 21.24 -3.51
N VAL A 2 -42.31 20.72 -4.36
CA VAL A 2 -42.01 19.30 -4.45
C VAL A 2 -41.00 19.03 -3.34
N LYS A 3 -41.45 18.44 -2.24
CA LYS A 3 -40.52 17.87 -1.24
C LYS A 3 -39.69 16.82 -1.97
N SER A 4 -38.38 17.02 -2.03
CA SER A 4 -37.41 16.03 -2.45
C SER A 4 -37.52 14.84 -1.48
N ASN A 5 -38.40 13.88 -1.79
CA ASN A 5 -38.28 12.54 -1.21
C ASN A 5 -36.97 12.00 -1.73
N GLU A 6 -35.88 12.21 -0.98
CA GLU A 6 -34.66 11.43 -1.23
C GLU A 6 -35.11 9.98 -1.23
N ASN A 7 -34.94 9.34 -2.38
CA ASN A 7 -35.36 7.98 -2.66
C ASN A 7 -34.94 7.05 -1.49
N SER A 8 -35.91 6.39 -0.86
CA SER A 8 -35.69 5.54 0.32
C SER A 8 -34.64 4.45 0.03
N ALA A 9 -34.63 3.92 -1.20
CA ALA A 9 -33.65 2.93 -1.62
C ALA A 9 -32.23 3.53 -1.72
N TYR A 10 -32.10 4.78 -2.19
CA TYR A 10 -30.80 5.46 -2.21
C TYR A 10 -30.21 5.64 -0.80
N LYS A 11 -31.03 6.12 0.15
CA LYS A 11 -30.58 6.27 1.55
C LYS A 11 -30.16 4.93 2.15
N ARG A 12 -30.95 3.89 1.91
CA ARG A 12 -30.62 2.54 2.38
C ARG A 12 -29.31 2.03 1.78
N GLY A 13 -29.07 2.32 0.49
CA GLY A 13 -27.83 2.00 -0.19
C GLY A 13 -26.62 2.69 0.45
N GLN A 14 -26.74 3.98 0.82
CA GLN A 14 -25.69 4.73 1.52
C GLN A 14 -25.39 4.15 2.91
N GLU A 15 -26.41 3.83 3.70
CA GLU A 15 -26.22 3.17 5.00
C GLU A 15 -25.46 1.85 4.89
N LEU A 16 -25.78 1.05 3.86
CA LEU A 16 -25.09 -0.22 3.59
C LEU A 16 -23.63 0.00 3.12
N LEU A 17 -23.36 1.05 2.36
CA LEU A 17 -22.00 1.47 2.02
C LEU A 17 -21.18 1.78 3.27
N ASP A 18 -21.73 2.56 4.19
CA ASP A 18 -21.08 2.96 5.44
C ASP A 18 -20.80 1.74 6.33
N GLN A 19 -21.66 0.73 6.29
CA GLN A 19 -21.49 -0.55 6.97
C GLN A 19 -20.51 -1.50 6.26
N GLY A 20 -20.01 -1.13 5.06
CA GLY A 20 -19.13 -1.98 4.24
C GLY A 20 -19.86 -3.13 3.54
N ASN A 21 -21.19 -3.14 3.55
CA ASN A 21 -22.00 -4.14 2.86
C ASN A 21 -22.26 -3.75 1.39
N TYR A 22 -21.19 -3.81 0.60
CA TYR A 22 -21.18 -3.30 -0.77
C TYR A 22 -22.12 -4.06 -1.72
N LYS A 23 -22.33 -5.37 -1.51
CA LYS A 23 -23.20 -6.18 -2.36
C LYS A 23 -24.66 -5.73 -2.23
N ASP A 24 -25.13 -5.59 -1.00
CA ASP A 24 -26.51 -5.18 -0.74
C ASP A 24 -26.69 -3.70 -1.07
N ALA A 25 -25.65 -2.86 -0.90
CA ALA A 25 -25.67 -1.48 -1.34
C ALA A 25 -25.94 -1.37 -2.86
N VAL A 26 -25.29 -2.20 -3.68
CA VAL A 26 -25.53 -2.24 -5.15
C VAL A 26 -26.99 -2.55 -5.44
N VAL A 27 -27.59 -3.53 -4.76
CA VAL A 27 -29.03 -3.89 -4.96
C VAL A 27 -29.94 -2.70 -4.65
N GLN A 28 -29.64 -1.95 -3.57
CA GLN A 28 -30.43 -0.77 -3.22
C GLN A 28 -30.24 0.38 -4.20
N PHE A 29 -29.03 0.58 -4.73
CA PHE A 29 -28.79 1.57 -5.79
C PHE A 29 -29.48 1.16 -7.11
N ASP A 30 -29.58 -0.12 -7.43
CA ASP A 30 -30.34 -0.60 -8.57
C ASP A 30 -31.82 -0.30 -8.41
N ALA A 31 -32.40 -0.52 -7.23
CA ALA A 31 -33.77 -0.14 -6.93
C ALA A 31 -33.99 1.38 -7.04
N ALA A 32 -33.03 2.17 -6.52
CA ALA A 32 -33.08 3.62 -6.64
C ALA A 32 -33.05 4.09 -8.12
N LEU A 33 -32.26 3.43 -8.96
CA LEU A 33 -32.16 3.73 -10.39
C LEU A 33 -33.39 3.23 -11.19
N GLN A 34 -34.14 2.24 -10.71
CA GLN A 34 -35.42 1.87 -11.29
C GLN A 34 -36.46 2.98 -11.08
N GLU A 35 -36.45 3.65 -9.91
CA GLU A 35 -37.33 4.78 -9.61
C GLU A 35 -36.86 6.09 -10.26
N GLN A 36 -35.51 6.32 -10.30
CA GLN A 36 -34.86 7.49 -10.88
C GLN A 36 -33.69 7.08 -11.77
N PRO A 37 -33.93 6.76 -13.06
CA PRO A 37 -32.88 6.30 -13.99
C PRO A 37 -31.77 7.32 -14.24
N ASP A 38 -32.06 8.61 -14.12
CA ASP A 38 -31.17 9.75 -14.34
C ASP A 38 -30.48 10.26 -13.07
N SER A 39 -30.49 9.49 -12.00
CA SER A 39 -29.78 9.83 -10.76
C SER A 39 -28.29 9.58 -10.88
N TRP A 40 -27.52 10.60 -11.29
CA TRP A 40 -26.07 10.50 -11.34
C TRP A 40 -25.44 10.18 -9.97
N LYS A 41 -26.08 10.63 -8.86
CA LYS A 41 -25.63 10.31 -7.51
C LYS A 41 -25.74 8.80 -7.21
N ALA A 42 -26.85 8.17 -7.59
CA ALA A 42 -27.04 6.73 -7.39
C ALA A 42 -26.05 5.93 -8.25
N LEU A 43 -25.78 6.35 -9.49
CA LEU A 43 -24.77 5.76 -10.35
C LEU A 43 -23.35 5.90 -9.76
N ASN A 44 -23.00 7.08 -9.25
CA ASN A 44 -21.71 7.32 -8.60
C ASN A 44 -21.52 6.40 -7.37
N SER A 45 -22.52 6.33 -6.49
CA SER A 45 -22.47 5.50 -5.29
C SER A 45 -22.41 4.00 -5.62
N LYS A 46 -23.14 3.57 -6.65
CA LYS A 46 -23.07 2.19 -7.17
C LYS A 46 -21.68 1.89 -7.73
N GLY A 47 -21.09 2.82 -8.50
CA GLY A 47 -19.72 2.72 -9.02
C GLY A 47 -18.70 2.60 -7.88
N PHE A 48 -18.86 3.39 -6.83
CA PHE A 48 -18.01 3.33 -5.65
C PHE A 48 -18.15 1.96 -4.90
N ALA A 49 -19.37 1.41 -4.79
CA ALA A 49 -19.56 0.08 -4.25
C ALA A 49 -18.83 -1.00 -5.08
N PHE A 50 -18.92 -0.94 -6.41
CA PHE A 50 -18.18 -1.83 -7.28
C PHE A 50 -16.65 -1.67 -7.13
N GLN A 51 -16.16 -0.44 -7.02
CA GLN A 51 -14.74 -0.16 -6.75
C GLN A 51 -14.27 -0.85 -5.48
N LYS A 52 -15.04 -0.74 -4.37
CA LYS A 52 -14.74 -1.42 -3.09
C LYS A 52 -14.75 -2.94 -3.20
N MET A 53 -15.53 -3.49 -4.10
CA MET A 53 -15.55 -4.92 -4.42
C MET A 53 -14.47 -5.34 -5.42
N SER A 54 -13.56 -4.43 -5.80
CA SER A 54 -12.54 -4.63 -6.85
C SER A 54 -13.11 -4.96 -8.25
N ARG A 55 -14.39 -4.66 -8.47
CA ARG A 55 -15.10 -4.79 -9.76
C ARG A 55 -14.92 -3.49 -10.56
N TYR A 56 -13.66 -3.24 -10.94
CA TYR A 56 -13.28 -1.93 -11.49
C TYR A 56 -13.92 -1.61 -12.84
N THR A 57 -14.20 -2.60 -13.69
CA THR A 57 -14.83 -2.38 -14.99
C THR A 57 -16.25 -1.85 -14.81
N GLU A 58 -17.05 -2.52 -13.97
CA GLU A 58 -18.42 -2.09 -13.70
C GLU A 58 -18.46 -0.75 -12.96
N ALA A 59 -17.45 -0.48 -12.12
CA ALA A 59 -17.33 0.82 -11.47
C ALA A 59 -17.14 1.94 -12.51
N VAL A 60 -16.23 1.77 -13.47
CA VAL A 60 -15.99 2.75 -14.55
C VAL A 60 -17.24 2.94 -15.41
N GLU A 61 -17.97 1.88 -15.77
CA GLU A 61 -19.22 1.99 -16.52
C GLU A 61 -20.29 2.82 -15.77
N CYS A 62 -20.37 2.67 -14.45
CA CYS A 62 -21.28 3.46 -13.63
C CYS A 62 -20.86 4.93 -13.60
N PHE A 63 -19.56 5.22 -13.46
CA PHE A 63 -19.06 6.59 -13.48
C PHE A 63 -19.22 7.24 -14.86
N ASP A 64 -19.04 6.50 -15.96
CA ASP A 64 -19.28 7.00 -17.30
C ASP A 64 -20.73 7.43 -17.49
N LYS A 65 -21.69 6.58 -17.07
CA LYS A 65 -23.11 6.92 -17.08
C LYS A 65 -23.43 8.13 -16.19
N ALA A 66 -22.78 8.22 -15.03
CA ALA A 66 -22.96 9.37 -14.14
C ALA A 66 -22.45 10.68 -14.76
N LEU A 67 -21.31 10.62 -15.49
CA LEU A 67 -20.74 11.77 -16.19
C LEU A 67 -21.54 12.19 -17.42
N VAL A 68 -22.25 11.29 -18.08
CA VAL A 68 -23.23 11.66 -19.14
C VAL A 68 -24.33 12.54 -18.56
N LEU A 69 -24.78 12.25 -17.33
CA LEU A 69 -25.86 12.99 -16.66
C LEU A 69 -25.34 14.26 -15.98
N ASN A 70 -24.14 14.24 -15.45
CA ASN A 70 -23.50 15.39 -14.81
C ASN A 70 -22.01 15.47 -15.20
N PRO A 71 -21.68 16.06 -16.36
CA PRO A 71 -20.30 16.12 -16.86
C PRO A 71 -19.34 16.90 -15.99
N GLN A 72 -19.85 17.83 -15.15
CA GLN A 72 -19.04 18.68 -14.31
C GLN A 72 -18.90 18.17 -12.86
N SER A 73 -19.18 16.89 -12.61
CA SER A 73 -19.04 16.32 -11.28
C SER A 73 -17.59 16.00 -10.96
N VAL A 74 -16.92 16.86 -10.23
CA VAL A 74 -15.54 16.65 -9.72
C VAL A 74 -15.45 15.34 -8.93
N GLU A 75 -16.47 15.03 -8.12
CA GLU A 75 -16.53 13.79 -7.33
C GLU A 75 -16.50 12.55 -8.22
N VAL A 76 -17.32 12.50 -9.27
CA VAL A 76 -17.39 11.36 -10.18
C VAL A 76 -16.08 11.20 -10.96
N LEU A 77 -15.52 12.32 -11.43
CA LEU A 77 -14.22 12.34 -12.13
C LEU A 77 -13.11 11.82 -11.22
N ASN A 78 -13.07 12.22 -9.96
CA ASN A 78 -12.11 11.73 -8.97
C ASN A 78 -12.28 10.23 -8.74
N ASN A 79 -13.48 9.74 -8.50
CA ASN A 79 -13.76 8.32 -8.29
C ASN A 79 -13.38 7.47 -9.51
N LYS A 80 -13.69 7.95 -10.73
CA LYS A 80 -13.27 7.30 -11.98
C LYS A 80 -11.75 7.28 -12.10
N GLY A 81 -11.06 8.40 -11.87
CA GLY A 81 -9.61 8.51 -11.92
C GLY A 81 -8.92 7.56 -10.94
N VAL A 82 -9.40 7.48 -9.69
CA VAL A 82 -8.90 6.53 -8.69
C VAL A 82 -9.12 5.10 -9.15
N THR A 83 -10.29 4.77 -9.70
CA THR A 83 -10.59 3.41 -10.20
C THR A 83 -9.70 3.02 -11.38
N LEU A 84 -9.48 3.93 -12.32
CA LEU A 84 -8.55 3.73 -13.43
C LEU A 84 -7.12 3.52 -12.95
N SER A 85 -6.68 4.28 -11.94
CA SER A 85 -5.37 4.09 -11.30
C SER A 85 -5.23 2.70 -10.66
N MET A 86 -6.28 2.19 -10.00
CA MET A 86 -6.31 0.83 -9.45
C MET A 86 -6.22 -0.26 -10.51
N ARG A 87 -6.70 0.01 -11.74
CA ARG A 87 -6.53 -0.85 -12.92
C ARG A 87 -5.16 -0.74 -13.57
N GLY A 88 -4.32 0.21 -13.14
CA GLY A 88 -3.04 0.51 -13.79
C GLY A 88 -3.15 1.37 -15.06
N LEU A 89 -4.32 1.93 -15.34
CA LEU A 89 -4.58 2.82 -16.48
C LEU A 89 -4.27 4.28 -16.10
N TYR A 90 -3.00 4.53 -15.79
CA TYR A 90 -2.57 5.80 -15.19
C TYR A 90 -2.76 7.02 -16.11
N LYS A 91 -2.60 6.86 -17.42
CA LYS A 91 -2.81 7.96 -18.39
C LYS A 91 -4.27 8.42 -18.39
N ASP A 92 -5.19 7.46 -18.42
CA ASP A 92 -6.63 7.74 -18.43
C ASP A 92 -7.06 8.33 -17.07
N ALA A 93 -6.45 7.84 -15.98
CA ALA A 93 -6.67 8.40 -14.65
C ALA A 93 -6.23 9.87 -14.57
N ILE A 94 -5.05 10.21 -15.12
CA ILE A 94 -4.55 11.59 -15.17
C ILE A 94 -5.52 12.48 -15.95
N ALA A 95 -6.06 12.02 -17.09
CA ALA A 95 -7.03 12.78 -17.85
C ALA A 95 -8.28 13.11 -17.01
N CYS A 96 -8.83 12.14 -16.26
CA CYS A 96 -9.95 12.39 -15.36
C CYS A 96 -9.62 13.41 -14.25
N PHE A 97 -8.42 13.31 -13.66
CA PHE A 97 -7.99 14.29 -12.65
C PHE A 97 -7.74 15.67 -13.25
N ASP A 98 -7.25 15.78 -14.48
CA ASP A 98 -7.08 17.05 -15.19
C ASP A 98 -8.43 17.73 -15.46
N GLU A 99 -9.43 16.97 -15.90
CA GLU A 99 -10.80 17.47 -16.03
C GLU A 99 -11.36 17.95 -14.68
N ALA A 100 -11.15 17.15 -13.60
CA ALA A 100 -11.57 17.53 -12.27
C ALA A 100 -10.92 18.86 -11.79
N VAL A 101 -9.61 19.02 -12.02
CA VAL A 101 -8.86 20.25 -11.69
C VAL A 101 -9.27 21.43 -12.58
N ALA A 102 -9.65 21.18 -13.84
CA ALA A 102 -10.16 22.24 -14.72
C ALA A 102 -11.50 22.82 -14.22
N ILE A 103 -12.35 21.96 -13.62
CA ILE A 103 -13.63 22.37 -13.01
C ILE A 103 -13.39 23.03 -11.65
N ASP A 104 -12.62 22.37 -10.77
CA ASP A 104 -12.26 22.89 -9.44
C ASP A 104 -10.74 22.86 -9.24
N LYS A 105 -10.12 24.02 -9.40
CA LYS A 105 -8.68 24.23 -9.23
C LYS A 105 -8.19 23.99 -7.79
N THR A 106 -9.11 23.93 -6.83
CA THR A 106 -8.81 23.74 -5.41
C THR A 106 -9.04 22.32 -4.93
N SER A 107 -9.41 21.40 -5.83
CA SER A 107 -9.62 19.99 -5.50
C SER A 107 -8.30 19.31 -5.13
N LEU A 108 -8.04 19.19 -3.82
CA LEU A 108 -6.88 18.49 -3.30
C LEU A 108 -6.91 17.00 -3.65
N GLU A 109 -8.09 16.38 -3.72
CA GLU A 109 -8.28 15.01 -4.10
C GLU A 109 -7.80 14.75 -5.54
N ALA A 110 -8.19 15.62 -6.48
CA ALA A 110 -7.79 15.52 -7.87
C ALA A 110 -6.27 15.71 -8.04
N LEU A 111 -5.70 16.74 -7.41
CA LEU A 111 -4.26 17.02 -7.47
C LEU A 111 -3.44 15.86 -6.86
N ASN A 112 -3.84 15.36 -5.70
CA ASN A 112 -3.15 14.21 -5.08
C ASN A 112 -3.33 12.93 -5.91
N GLY A 113 -4.52 12.68 -6.46
CA GLY A 113 -4.78 11.54 -7.35
C GLY A 113 -3.91 11.58 -8.60
N LYS A 114 -3.82 12.74 -9.26
CA LYS A 114 -2.94 12.97 -10.41
C LYS A 114 -1.48 12.71 -10.05
N ALA A 115 -1.01 13.25 -8.92
CA ALA A 115 0.36 13.05 -8.48
C ALA A 115 0.69 11.58 -8.21
N ILE A 116 -0.22 10.83 -7.59
CA ILE A 116 -0.05 9.38 -7.36
C ILE A 116 0.01 8.62 -8.70
N ALA A 117 -0.84 8.96 -9.66
CA ALA A 117 -0.80 8.35 -10.99
C ALA A 117 0.53 8.63 -11.70
N LEU A 118 1.03 9.87 -11.65
CA LEU A 118 2.35 10.26 -12.16
C LEU A 118 3.50 9.52 -11.47
N GLN A 119 3.43 9.32 -10.15
CA GLN A 119 4.40 8.51 -9.41
C GLN A 119 4.48 7.06 -9.92
N HIS A 120 3.32 6.46 -10.21
CA HIS A 120 3.26 5.11 -10.79
C HIS A 120 3.83 5.05 -12.22
N MET A 121 3.77 6.15 -12.96
CA MET A 121 4.43 6.31 -14.26
C MET A 121 5.91 6.70 -14.14
N PHE A 122 6.46 6.78 -12.94
CA PHE A 122 7.83 7.23 -12.66
C PHE A 122 8.12 8.70 -13.04
N SER A 123 7.11 9.49 -13.36
CA SER A 123 7.19 10.94 -13.64
C SER A 123 7.27 11.75 -12.33
N TYR A 124 8.31 11.49 -11.53
CA TYR A 124 8.42 12.05 -10.17
C TYR A 124 8.56 13.57 -10.13
N LYS A 125 9.18 14.20 -11.15
CA LYS A 125 9.30 15.66 -11.21
C LYS A 125 7.94 16.30 -11.43
N GLU A 126 7.20 15.83 -12.43
CA GLU A 126 5.84 16.30 -12.70
C GLU A 126 4.89 16.06 -11.51
N ALA A 127 5.03 14.91 -10.83
CA ALA A 127 4.28 14.65 -9.61
C ALA A 127 4.58 15.68 -8.51
N LEU A 128 5.84 16.11 -8.37
CA LEU A 128 6.22 17.14 -7.41
C LEU A 128 5.62 18.50 -7.76
N ASP A 129 5.64 18.91 -9.03
CA ASP A 129 5.07 20.17 -9.51
C ASP A 129 3.56 20.24 -9.22
N VAL A 130 2.83 19.12 -9.42
CA VAL A 130 1.39 19.02 -9.09
C VAL A 130 1.15 19.08 -7.58
N LEU A 131 2.02 18.45 -6.80
CA LEU A 131 1.92 18.48 -5.34
C LEU A 131 2.27 19.85 -4.74
N GLU A 132 3.13 20.63 -5.38
CA GLU A 132 3.40 22.02 -5.01
C GLU A 132 2.14 22.90 -5.22
N GLN A 133 1.35 22.63 -6.25
CA GLN A 133 0.03 23.30 -6.41
C GLN A 133 -0.92 22.93 -5.26
N ALA A 134 -0.99 21.64 -4.87
CA ALA A 134 -1.78 21.22 -3.72
C ALA A 134 -1.32 21.90 -2.41
N MET A 135 -0.01 22.07 -2.22
CA MET A 135 0.58 22.75 -1.07
C MET A 135 0.26 24.26 -1.05
N ALA A 136 0.08 24.90 -2.19
CA ALA A 136 -0.33 26.29 -2.27
C ALA A 136 -1.79 26.49 -1.81
N ILE A 137 -2.62 25.45 -1.92
CA ILE A 137 -4.02 25.46 -1.46
C ILE A 137 -4.07 25.17 0.06
N ASP A 138 -3.45 24.07 0.50
CA ASP A 138 -3.34 23.71 1.92
C ASP A 138 -1.96 23.11 2.22
N ASN A 139 -1.13 23.90 2.88
CA ASN A 139 0.24 23.51 3.23
C ASN A 139 0.35 22.56 4.42
N ARG A 140 -0.77 22.20 5.04
CA ARG A 140 -0.87 21.25 6.16
C ARG A 140 -1.64 19.98 5.80
N HIS A 141 -2.15 19.88 4.58
CA HIS A 141 -2.92 18.71 4.16
C HIS A 141 -2.09 17.41 4.26
N PRO A 142 -2.44 16.46 5.16
CA PRO A 142 -1.57 15.33 5.48
C PRO A 142 -1.27 14.45 4.28
N GLN A 143 -2.25 14.22 3.40
CA GLN A 143 -2.07 13.37 2.22
C GLN A 143 -1.10 13.99 1.22
N SER A 144 -1.20 15.32 0.98
CA SER A 144 -0.26 16.03 0.10
C SER A 144 1.16 15.99 0.66
N LEU A 145 1.33 16.23 1.97
CA LEU A 145 2.63 16.14 2.64
C LEU A 145 3.24 14.73 2.53
N LEU A 146 2.44 13.67 2.73
CA LEU A 146 2.89 12.29 2.55
C LEU A 146 3.29 12.02 1.10
N SER A 147 2.49 12.44 0.14
CA SER A 147 2.77 12.25 -1.29
C SER A 147 4.04 12.97 -1.74
N ILE A 148 4.27 14.21 -1.27
CA ILE A 148 5.52 14.95 -1.50
C ILE A 148 6.71 14.17 -0.92
N ALA A 149 6.60 13.74 0.33
CA ALA A 149 7.68 13.03 1.01
C ALA A 149 8.06 11.74 0.24
N VAL A 150 7.07 10.97 -0.21
CA VAL A 150 7.29 9.77 -1.03
C VAL A 150 7.93 10.13 -2.38
N THR A 151 7.46 11.19 -3.03
CA THR A 151 8.04 11.66 -4.31
C THR A 151 9.51 12.07 -4.14
N LEU A 152 9.83 12.84 -3.10
CA LEU A 152 11.19 13.25 -2.78
C LEU A 152 12.10 12.06 -2.45
N GLN A 153 11.55 11.05 -1.75
CA GLN A 153 12.25 9.79 -1.48
C GLN A 153 12.62 9.06 -2.79
N LYS A 154 11.71 9.01 -3.76
CA LYS A 154 11.96 8.43 -5.09
C LYS A 154 12.98 9.23 -5.88
N LEU A 155 13.02 10.54 -5.72
CA LEU A 155 14.04 11.44 -6.27
C LEU A 155 15.38 11.41 -5.49
N LYS A 156 15.48 10.54 -4.47
CA LYS A 156 16.66 10.40 -3.57
C LYS A 156 16.99 11.67 -2.77
N GLN A 157 16.03 12.57 -2.61
CA GLN A 157 16.15 13.78 -1.78
C GLN A 157 15.74 13.45 -0.33
N TYR A 158 16.52 12.60 0.32
CA TYR A 158 16.13 11.93 1.57
C TYR A 158 15.91 12.90 2.74
N ASP A 159 16.76 13.90 2.93
CA ASP A 159 16.62 14.87 4.03
C ASP A 159 15.34 15.70 3.88
N ARG A 160 15.02 16.11 2.65
CA ARG A 160 13.76 16.80 2.35
C ARG A 160 12.56 15.87 2.60
N ALA A 161 12.64 14.61 2.16
CA ALA A 161 11.58 13.63 2.40
C ALA A 161 11.30 13.47 3.91
N ILE A 162 12.34 13.30 4.73
CA ILE A 162 12.23 13.20 6.19
C ILE A 162 11.57 14.47 6.77
N SER A 163 11.95 15.65 6.28
CA SER A 163 11.35 16.91 6.71
C SER A 163 9.83 16.94 6.50
N PHE A 164 9.35 16.50 5.32
CA PHE A 164 7.93 16.44 5.03
C PHE A 164 7.19 15.37 5.85
N PHE A 165 7.76 14.18 6.03
CA PHE A 165 7.19 13.19 6.95
C PHE A 165 7.09 13.75 8.39
N LYS A 166 8.10 14.48 8.87
CA LYS A 166 8.07 15.12 10.19
C LYS A 166 6.97 16.19 10.30
N LYS A 167 6.64 16.91 9.22
CA LYS A 167 5.49 17.84 9.21
C LYS A 167 4.18 17.09 9.45
N VAL A 168 3.99 15.91 8.85
CA VAL A 168 2.83 15.06 9.12
C VAL A 168 2.80 14.63 10.59
N LEU A 169 3.94 14.20 11.13
CA LEU A 169 4.08 13.77 12.53
C LEU A 169 3.89 14.91 13.53
N ALA A 170 4.10 16.15 13.14
CA ALA A 170 3.80 17.32 13.97
C ALA A 170 2.28 17.52 14.16
N GLY A 171 1.47 17.17 13.15
CA GLY A 171 0.01 17.18 13.24
C GLY A 171 -0.56 15.92 13.89
N ASP A 172 0.00 14.76 13.56
CA ASP A 172 -0.40 13.46 14.10
C ASP A 172 0.82 12.62 14.45
N LYS A 173 1.19 12.60 15.74
CA LYS A 173 2.35 11.88 16.28
C LYS A 173 2.23 10.36 16.12
N ASN A 174 1.02 9.84 15.94
CA ASN A 174 0.74 8.42 15.81
C ASN A 174 0.54 7.98 14.35
N ASN A 175 0.86 8.82 13.39
CA ASN A 175 0.72 8.50 11.98
C ASN A 175 1.70 7.41 11.56
N ILE A 176 1.21 6.17 11.49
CA ILE A 176 2.00 4.98 11.11
C ILE A 176 2.62 5.14 9.72
N LYS A 177 1.87 5.73 8.75
CA LYS A 177 2.38 5.92 7.38
C LYS A 177 3.59 6.85 7.37
N ALA A 178 3.54 7.92 8.14
CA ALA A 178 4.65 8.87 8.24
C ALA A 178 5.87 8.24 8.94
N TRP A 179 5.68 7.54 10.06
CA TRP A 179 6.77 6.82 10.73
C TRP A 179 7.41 5.78 9.82
N ASN A 180 6.59 5.01 9.08
CA ASN A 180 7.10 4.06 8.10
C ASN A 180 7.90 4.76 7.00
N GLY A 181 7.41 5.89 6.48
CA GLY A 181 8.12 6.71 5.49
C GLY A 181 9.49 7.17 5.98
N VAL A 182 9.57 7.70 7.21
CA VAL A 182 10.87 8.09 7.83
C VAL A 182 11.78 6.88 7.98
N GLY A 183 11.27 5.76 8.50
CA GLY A 183 12.04 4.53 8.70
C GLY A 183 12.62 3.98 7.39
N VAL A 184 11.80 3.89 6.33
CA VAL A 184 12.23 3.48 5.01
C VAL A 184 13.25 4.46 4.41
N THR A 185 13.10 5.77 4.66
CA THR A 185 14.06 6.76 4.18
C THR A 185 15.43 6.55 4.84
N TYR A 186 15.48 6.33 6.17
CA TYR A 186 16.72 5.99 6.86
C TYR A 186 17.34 4.68 6.36
N GLN A 187 16.53 3.66 6.04
CA GLN A 187 17.03 2.43 5.41
C GLN A 187 17.71 2.70 4.06
N LEU A 188 17.12 3.59 3.23
CA LEU A 188 17.69 3.96 1.94
C LEU A 188 18.99 4.76 2.08
N MET A 189 19.15 5.52 3.17
CA MET A 189 20.38 6.21 3.55
C MET A 189 21.43 5.27 4.18
N GLY A 190 21.06 4.04 4.52
CA GLY A 190 21.92 3.08 5.22
C GLY A 190 21.97 3.27 6.75
N ASP A 191 21.22 4.23 7.30
CA ASP A 191 21.13 4.43 8.76
C ASP A 191 20.12 3.42 9.38
N ASN A 192 20.64 2.22 9.57
CA ASN A 192 19.88 1.13 10.15
C ASN A 192 19.41 1.43 11.59
N SER A 193 20.19 2.19 12.36
CA SER A 193 19.89 2.52 13.75
C SER A 193 18.66 3.43 13.86
N SER A 194 18.62 4.50 13.05
CA SER A 194 17.47 5.41 13.01
C SER A 194 16.24 4.73 12.41
N ALA A 195 16.42 3.86 11.41
CA ALA A 195 15.32 3.07 10.85
C ALA A 195 14.66 2.18 11.92
N LEU A 196 15.45 1.45 12.73
CA LEU A 196 14.93 0.64 13.83
C LEU A 196 14.12 1.46 14.81
N LYS A 197 14.62 2.65 15.22
CA LYS A 197 13.88 3.55 16.12
C LYS A 197 12.51 3.91 15.58
N CYS A 198 12.42 4.21 14.28
CA CYS A 198 11.15 4.56 13.63
C CYS A 198 10.17 3.37 13.60
N PHE A 199 10.63 2.19 13.21
CA PHE A 199 9.76 1.01 13.17
C PHE A 199 9.35 0.55 14.57
N THR A 200 10.22 0.68 15.57
CA THR A 200 9.85 0.43 16.97
C THR A 200 8.78 1.41 17.46
N LYS A 201 8.81 2.68 17.01
CA LYS A 201 7.73 3.64 17.31
C LYS A 201 6.39 3.16 16.75
N ILE A 202 6.38 2.58 15.54
CA ILE A 202 5.16 1.99 14.98
C ILE A 202 4.64 0.87 15.88
N LEU A 203 5.51 -0.03 16.34
CA LEU A 203 5.10 -1.14 17.22
C LEU A 203 4.63 -0.67 18.61
N ASN A 204 5.07 0.49 19.07
CA ASN A 204 4.54 1.11 20.29
C ASN A 204 3.15 1.72 20.09
N ILE A 205 2.78 2.08 18.84
CA ILE A 205 1.44 2.56 18.49
C ILE A 205 0.52 1.35 18.25
N ASP A 206 0.97 0.40 17.43
CA ASP A 206 0.27 -0.85 17.14
C ASP A 206 1.26 -2.02 17.15
N SER A 207 1.25 -2.82 18.21
CA SER A 207 2.12 -4.00 18.36
C SER A 207 1.82 -5.13 17.35
N HIS A 208 0.68 -5.07 16.66
CA HIS A 208 0.24 -6.04 15.65
C HIS A 208 0.52 -5.59 14.21
N GLU A 209 1.18 -4.42 14.03
CA GLU A 209 1.52 -3.94 12.69
C GLU A 209 2.56 -4.85 12.03
N ILE A 210 2.07 -5.72 11.18
CA ILE A 210 2.85 -6.78 10.52
C ILE A 210 4.00 -6.19 9.69
N GLN A 211 3.72 -5.09 8.98
CA GLN A 211 4.72 -4.46 8.12
C GLN A 211 5.91 -3.91 8.93
N ALA A 212 5.67 -3.41 10.15
CA ALA A 212 6.73 -2.95 11.04
C ALA A 212 7.64 -4.11 11.48
N TRP A 213 7.08 -5.25 11.87
CA TRP A 213 7.86 -6.44 12.20
C TRP A 213 8.71 -6.92 11.02
N ILE A 214 8.14 -6.93 9.79
CA ILE A 214 8.89 -7.30 8.57
C ILE A 214 10.02 -6.30 8.31
N SER A 215 9.76 -5.01 8.48
CA SER A 215 10.77 -3.95 8.26
C SER A 215 11.91 -4.03 9.27
N ILE A 216 11.63 -4.28 10.55
CA ILE A 216 12.64 -4.51 11.58
C ILE A 216 13.48 -5.76 11.25
N GLY A 217 12.83 -6.86 10.87
CA GLY A 217 13.52 -8.08 10.44
C GLY A 217 14.47 -7.82 9.27
N PHE A 218 14.02 -7.06 8.27
CA PHE A 218 14.86 -6.67 7.15
C PHE A 218 16.07 -5.81 7.57
N VAL A 219 15.88 -4.87 8.50
CA VAL A 219 17.00 -4.06 9.02
C VAL A 219 18.01 -4.93 9.77
N TYR A 220 17.55 -5.82 10.65
CA TYR A 220 18.46 -6.75 11.33
C TYR A 220 19.20 -7.67 10.35
N GLN A 221 18.54 -8.12 9.29
CA GLN A 221 19.18 -8.90 8.23
C GLN A 221 20.28 -8.10 7.52
N LYS A 222 20.06 -6.82 7.23
CA LYS A 222 21.08 -5.91 6.68
C LYS A 222 22.25 -5.71 7.65
N MET A 223 22.01 -5.72 8.95
CA MET A 223 23.04 -5.67 10.00
C MET A 223 23.70 -7.02 10.26
N LEU A 224 23.40 -8.05 9.48
CA LEU A 224 23.86 -9.45 9.64
C LEU A 224 23.44 -10.11 10.97
N LYS A 225 22.47 -9.54 11.69
CA LYS A 225 21.90 -10.07 12.92
C LYS A 225 20.76 -11.03 12.61
N PHE A 226 21.11 -12.19 12.02
CA PHE A 226 20.12 -13.12 11.45
C PHE A 226 19.18 -13.74 12.50
N ASN A 227 19.64 -13.97 13.73
CA ASN A 227 18.81 -14.49 14.82
C ASN A 227 17.71 -13.48 15.21
N ASP A 228 18.05 -12.19 15.33
CA ASP A 228 17.08 -11.14 15.68
C ASP A 228 16.11 -10.89 14.51
N ALA A 229 16.61 -10.92 13.27
CA ALA A 229 15.76 -10.88 12.09
C ALA A 229 14.76 -12.04 12.06
N LEU A 230 15.22 -13.26 12.36
CA LEU A 230 14.37 -14.47 12.41
C LEU A 230 13.26 -14.34 13.45
N LYS A 231 13.57 -13.81 14.66
CA LYS A 231 12.54 -13.54 15.71
C LYS A 231 11.45 -12.59 15.18
N CYS A 232 11.86 -11.50 14.52
CA CYS A 232 10.91 -10.52 13.97
C CYS A 232 10.03 -11.13 12.88
N TYR A 233 10.60 -11.90 11.95
CA TYR A 233 9.84 -12.57 10.91
C TYR A 233 8.89 -13.65 11.47
N LYS A 234 9.32 -14.43 12.47
CA LYS A 234 8.44 -15.40 13.16
C LYS A 234 7.28 -14.69 13.87
N LYS A 235 7.53 -13.52 14.48
CA LYS A 235 6.46 -12.70 15.08
C LYS A 235 5.50 -12.20 14.02
N ALA A 236 5.98 -11.65 12.90
CA ALA A 236 5.14 -11.27 11.78
C ALA A 236 4.32 -12.45 11.25
N GLN A 237 4.94 -13.64 11.12
CA GLN A 237 4.27 -14.86 10.67
C GLN A 237 3.12 -15.27 11.60
N SER A 238 3.29 -15.15 12.92
CA SER A 238 2.22 -15.48 13.88
C SER A 238 1.03 -14.51 13.80
N LEU A 239 1.22 -13.30 13.29
CA LEU A 239 0.17 -12.28 13.18
C LEU A 239 -0.65 -12.37 11.89
N ILE A 240 -0.12 -13.00 10.82
CA ILE A 240 -0.83 -13.10 9.53
C ILE A 240 -1.88 -14.21 9.47
N ASN A 241 -2.10 -14.97 10.56
CA ASN A 241 -3.12 -16.02 10.67
C ASN A 241 -3.16 -16.96 9.43
N GLY A 242 -1.98 -17.39 8.96
CA GLY A 242 -1.85 -18.29 7.81
C GLY A 242 -1.95 -17.63 6.42
N ALA A 243 -2.22 -16.33 6.34
CA ALA A 243 -2.16 -15.60 5.08
C ALA A 243 -0.72 -15.57 4.54
N TYR A 244 -0.58 -15.51 3.22
CA TYR A 244 0.73 -15.46 2.58
C TYR A 244 1.22 -14.04 2.37
N HIS A 245 2.47 -13.76 2.74
CA HIS A 245 3.13 -12.48 2.50
C HIS A 245 4.55 -12.70 1.97
N HIS A 246 4.76 -12.47 0.68
CA HIS A 246 6.00 -12.79 -0.03
C HIS A 246 7.28 -12.31 0.68
N LYS A 247 7.36 -11.02 1.02
CA LYS A 247 8.56 -10.44 1.65
C LYS A 247 8.88 -11.06 3.01
N LEU A 248 7.86 -11.45 3.77
CA LEU A 248 8.02 -12.15 5.03
C LEU A 248 8.66 -13.53 4.83
N TYR A 249 8.09 -14.32 3.93
CA TYR A 249 8.56 -15.68 3.68
C TYR A 249 9.96 -15.67 3.05
N ASP A 250 10.25 -14.74 2.15
CA ASP A 250 11.59 -14.58 1.56
C ASP A 250 12.63 -14.19 2.62
N GLY A 251 12.32 -13.23 3.49
CA GLY A 251 13.18 -12.85 4.62
C GLY A 251 13.42 -13.99 5.60
N LEU A 252 12.36 -14.75 5.95
CA LEU A 252 12.42 -15.92 6.81
C LEU A 252 13.34 -16.98 6.24
N ALA A 253 13.12 -17.40 4.98
CA ALA A 253 13.91 -18.42 4.31
C ALA A 253 15.39 -18.01 4.16
N SER A 254 15.63 -16.74 3.85
CA SER A 254 16.98 -16.18 3.74
C SER A 254 17.71 -16.23 5.09
N CYS A 255 17.08 -15.85 6.20
CA CYS A 255 17.66 -15.92 7.54
C CYS A 255 17.96 -17.37 7.93
N LEU A 256 17.02 -18.29 7.75
CA LEU A 256 17.21 -19.71 8.02
C LEU A 256 18.39 -20.31 7.22
N THR A 257 18.52 -19.92 5.95
CA THR A 257 19.67 -20.33 5.11
C THR A 257 20.99 -19.83 5.68
N LYS A 258 21.05 -18.58 6.15
CA LYS A 258 22.25 -17.97 6.75
C LYS A 258 22.60 -18.58 8.10
N LEU A 259 21.61 -19.05 8.83
CA LEU A 259 21.78 -19.76 10.11
C LEU A 259 22.05 -21.25 9.94
N SER A 260 22.18 -21.75 8.71
CA SER A 260 22.35 -23.18 8.38
C SER A 260 21.17 -24.08 8.79
N GLU A 261 20.00 -23.50 9.03
CA GLU A 261 18.75 -24.24 9.28
C GLU A 261 18.13 -24.66 7.93
N PHE A 262 18.87 -25.47 7.17
CA PHE A 262 18.60 -25.72 5.75
C PHE A 262 17.26 -26.42 5.51
N ASP A 263 16.84 -27.35 6.36
CA ASP A 263 15.56 -28.06 6.19
C ASP A 263 14.38 -27.11 6.33
N GLN A 264 14.39 -26.27 7.36
CA GLN A 264 13.36 -25.23 7.55
C GLN A 264 13.36 -24.21 6.39
N ALA A 265 14.55 -23.79 5.92
CA ALA A 265 14.66 -22.90 4.78
C ALA A 265 14.04 -23.50 3.50
N ILE A 266 14.32 -24.78 3.22
CA ILE A 266 13.74 -25.49 2.08
C ILE A 266 12.21 -25.54 2.18
N ASP A 267 11.67 -25.82 3.36
CA ASP A 267 10.22 -25.89 3.56
C ASP A 267 9.54 -24.53 3.36
N VAL A 268 10.17 -23.45 3.80
CA VAL A 268 9.68 -22.10 3.53
C VAL A 268 9.75 -21.77 2.03
N TYR A 269 10.84 -22.09 1.34
CA TYR A 269 10.93 -21.89 -0.12
C TYR A 269 9.94 -22.74 -0.91
N LYS A 270 9.60 -23.95 -0.46
CA LYS A 270 8.52 -24.77 -1.05
C LYS A 270 7.16 -24.07 -0.92
N GLN A 271 6.87 -23.44 0.22
CA GLN A 271 5.63 -22.64 0.41
C GLN A 271 5.58 -21.45 -0.56
N ILE A 272 6.70 -20.76 -0.78
CA ILE A 272 6.79 -19.67 -1.79
C ILE A 272 6.52 -20.28 -3.18
N PHE A 273 7.16 -21.39 -3.54
CA PHE A 273 7.01 -22.05 -4.83
C PHE A 273 5.56 -22.48 -5.13
N GLN A 274 4.82 -22.90 -4.11
CA GLN A 274 3.42 -23.34 -4.26
C GLN A 274 2.45 -22.17 -4.44
N ARG A 275 2.78 -20.99 -3.88
CA ARG A 275 1.87 -19.84 -3.80
C ARG A 275 2.19 -18.72 -4.79
N GLU A 276 3.33 -18.77 -5.43
CA GLU A 276 3.77 -17.75 -6.38
C GLU A 276 3.79 -18.27 -7.81
N GLU A 277 3.72 -17.37 -8.78
CA GLU A 277 3.79 -17.65 -10.20
C GLU A 277 4.94 -16.89 -10.88
N GLY A 278 5.22 -17.25 -12.14
CA GLY A 278 6.21 -16.56 -12.95
C GLY A 278 7.62 -16.56 -12.33
N LYS A 279 8.26 -15.38 -12.37
CA LYS A 279 9.65 -15.21 -11.90
C LYS A 279 9.86 -15.60 -10.44
N LYS A 280 8.95 -15.23 -9.54
CA LYS A 280 9.08 -15.54 -8.11
C LYS A 280 9.05 -17.03 -7.82
N LYS A 281 8.20 -17.77 -8.52
CA LYS A 281 8.17 -19.25 -8.45
C LYS A 281 9.50 -19.84 -8.90
N TRP A 282 10.05 -19.37 -10.00
CA TRP A 282 11.33 -19.80 -10.52
C TRP A 282 12.50 -19.49 -9.57
N ASP A 283 12.51 -18.30 -8.98
CA ASP A 283 13.51 -17.88 -7.99
C ASP A 283 13.45 -18.78 -6.74
N ALA A 284 12.25 -19.14 -6.26
CA ALA A 284 12.08 -20.06 -5.15
C ALA A 284 12.63 -21.46 -5.48
N GLN A 285 12.38 -21.98 -6.68
CA GLN A 285 12.93 -23.26 -7.13
C GLN A 285 14.46 -23.24 -7.19
N ARG A 286 15.03 -22.15 -7.67
CA ARG A 286 16.49 -21.96 -7.72
C ARG A 286 17.07 -21.90 -6.31
N SER A 287 16.41 -21.23 -5.37
CA SER A 287 16.80 -21.16 -3.96
C SER A 287 16.78 -22.53 -3.30
N ILE A 288 15.75 -23.35 -3.54
CA ILE A 288 15.70 -24.75 -3.05
C ILE A 288 16.92 -25.56 -3.53
N LYS A 289 17.25 -25.47 -4.82
CA LYS A 289 18.43 -26.17 -5.38
C LYS A 289 19.72 -25.69 -4.72
N PHE A 290 19.85 -24.39 -4.51
CA PHE A 290 21.02 -23.78 -3.87
C PHE A 290 21.17 -24.24 -2.41
N VAL A 291 20.09 -24.17 -1.62
CA VAL A 291 20.11 -24.59 -0.21
C VAL A 291 20.41 -26.07 -0.07
N ASN A 292 19.86 -26.93 -0.94
CA ASN A 292 20.21 -28.37 -0.96
C ASN A 292 21.70 -28.59 -1.24
N LYS A 293 22.32 -27.78 -2.12
CA LYS A 293 23.76 -27.83 -2.37
C LYS A 293 24.58 -27.45 -1.13
N LEU A 294 24.13 -26.41 -0.40
CA LEU A 294 24.76 -25.99 0.85
C LEU A 294 24.66 -27.05 1.93
N LYS A 295 23.48 -27.67 2.09
CA LYS A 295 23.24 -28.79 3.04
C LYS A 295 24.19 -29.98 2.77
N ARG A 296 24.34 -30.35 1.50
CA ARG A 296 25.28 -31.44 1.12
C ARG A 296 26.73 -31.09 1.44
N LYS A 297 27.15 -29.82 1.16
CA LYS A 297 28.51 -29.37 1.48
C LYS A 297 28.79 -29.38 2.98
N GLN A 298 27.81 -28.99 3.81
CA GLN A 298 27.93 -29.05 5.25
C GLN A 298 28.06 -30.50 5.76
N ALA A 299 27.25 -31.41 5.23
CA ALA A 299 27.32 -32.82 5.56
C ALA A 299 28.67 -33.47 5.17
N MET A 300 29.35 -32.96 4.15
CA MET A 300 30.68 -33.37 3.73
C MET A 300 31.85 -32.67 4.46
N GLY A 301 31.55 -31.85 5.48
CA GLY A 301 32.55 -31.06 6.22
C GLY A 301 33.19 -29.91 5.42
N ALA A 302 32.66 -29.60 4.23
CA ALA A 302 33.17 -28.55 3.36
C ALA A 302 32.66 -27.10 3.71
N LEU A 303 31.81 -26.98 4.73
CA LEU A 303 31.36 -25.71 5.31
C LEU A 303 31.49 -25.81 6.83
N PRO A 304 32.02 -24.76 7.51
CA PRO A 304 32.05 -24.75 8.97
C PRO A 304 30.62 -24.76 9.52
N ALA A 305 30.42 -25.49 10.61
CA ALA A 305 29.19 -25.37 11.40
C ALA A 305 29.13 -23.95 11.96
N ILE A 306 28.11 -23.18 11.62
CA ILE A 306 27.90 -21.87 12.22
C ILE A 306 27.41 -22.11 13.63
N THR A 307 28.29 -21.88 14.63
CA THR A 307 27.88 -21.83 16.03
C THR A 307 26.83 -20.73 16.18
N PRO A 308 25.69 -21.00 16.84
CA PRO A 308 24.71 -19.95 17.14
C PRO A 308 25.40 -18.85 17.93
N GLN A 309 25.39 -17.62 17.41
CA GLN A 309 25.80 -16.49 18.21
C GLN A 309 24.90 -16.44 19.46
N ALA A 310 25.51 -16.49 20.64
CA ALA A 310 24.80 -16.37 21.90
C ALA A 310 23.93 -15.08 21.88
N PRO A 311 22.74 -15.09 22.49
CA PRO A 311 21.92 -13.91 22.58
C PRO A 311 22.72 -12.83 23.28
N THR A 312 22.98 -11.71 22.60
CA THR A 312 23.51 -10.51 23.25
C THR A 312 22.47 -10.09 24.27
N ALA A 313 22.78 -10.33 25.53
CA ALA A 313 22.06 -9.76 26.66
C ALA A 313 22.19 -8.23 26.56
N GLN A 314 21.05 -7.54 26.29
CA GLN A 314 20.69 -6.20 26.78
C GLN A 314 19.26 -5.87 26.37
#